data_93275aab45e7d984dc68f81fc56378c3
#
_entry.id   93275aab45e7d984dc68f81fc56378c3
#
_cell.length_a   1.000
_cell.length_b   1.000
_cell.length_c   1.000
_cell.angle_alpha   90.00
_cell.angle_beta   90.00
_cell.angle_gamma   90.00
#
_symmetry.space_group_name_H-M   'P 1'
#
loop_
_entity.id
_entity.type
_entity.pdbx_description
1 polymer ?
#
loop_
_entity_poly.entity_id
_entity_poly.type
_entity_poly.pdbx_seq_one_letter_code
_entity_poly.pdbx_strand_id
1 'polypeptide(L)'
;FCWQGFTQRDLVVYEKHFRRTVIHVVDIARAIVHMLENFEGLEHTTFNVGHESLNFTKEDIVNLIKKRVDFLVYYAEFGKDEDQRDYEVDYSRVRATGFEVSVDIEMGLAELTEGLKLLEIRNPYGNV
;
A
#
# COMPACT_ATOMS: atom_id res chain seq x y z
N PHE A 1 -2.34 8.99 -3.60
CA PHE A 1 -3.36 9.53 -2.69
C PHE A 1 -2.73 10.35 -1.57
N CYS A 2 -1.81 9.76 -0.76
CA CYS A 2 -1.23 10.46 0.39
C CYS A 2 -0.49 11.74 -0.02
N TRP A 3 0.37 11.67 -1.03
CA TRP A 3 1.08 12.81 -1.59
C TRP A 3 0.13 13.91 -2.10
N GLN A 4 -0.86 13.54 -2.91
CA GLN A 4 -1.83 14.52 -3.44
C GLN A 4 -2.63 15.18 -2.32
N GLY A 5 -3.19 14.39 -1.39
CA GLY A 5 -3.91 14.94 -0.25
C GLY A 5 -3.04 15.88 0.59
N PHE A 6 -1.76 15.54 0.81
CA PHE A 6 -0.83 16.35 1.58
C PHE A 6 -0.48 17.67 0.88
N THR A 7 -0.20 17.65 -0.42
CA THR A 7 0.31 18.81 -1.18
C THR A 7 -0.78 19.64 -1.86
N GLN A 8 -1.76 18.99 -2.48
CA GLN A 8 -2.80 19.67 -3.28
C GLN A 8 -4.05 19.98 -2.47
N ARG A 9 -4.23 19.31 -1.33
CA ARG A 9 -5.39 19.43 -0.44
C ARG A 9 -6.71 18.99 -1.08
N ASP A 10 -6.64 18.31 -2.22
CA ASP A 10 -7.79 17.70 -2.87
C ASP A 10 -7.39 16.39 -3.56
N LEU A 11 -8.36 15.51 -3.75
CA LEU A 11 -8.19 14.22 -4.37
C LEU A 11 -9.45 13.81 -5.11
N VAL A 12 -9.32 13.44 -6.38
CA VAL A 12 -10.37 12.80 -7.16
C VAL A 12 -10.14 11.30 -7.18
N VAL A 13 -11.16 10.53 -6.80
CA VAL A 13 -11.10 9.06 -6.73
C VAL A 13 -12.13 8.45 -7.65
N TYR A 14 -11.65 7.71 -8.66
CA TYR A 14 -12.46 6.89 -9.54
C TYR A 14 -12.54 5.47 -9.01
N GLU A 15 -13.66 4.77 -9.32
CA GLU A 15 -13.89 3.39 -8.90
C GLU A 15 -13.47 3.15 -7.43
N LYS A 16 -14.06 3.91 -6.53
CA LYS A 16 -13.71 3.93 -5.10
C LYS A 16 -13.76 2.54 -4.44
N HIS A 17 -14.58 1.64 -4.98
CA HIS A 17 -14.79 0.28 -4.49
C HIS A 17 -13.73 -0.72 -4.96
N PHE A 18 -12.88 -0.36 -5.93
CA PHE A 18 -11.81 -1.24 -6.41
C PHE A 18 -10.78 -1.47 -5.31
N ARG A 19 -10.37 -2.74 -5.18
CA ARG A 19 -9.44 -3.17 -4.16
C ARG A 19 -8.00 -3.01 -4.59
N ARG A 20 -7.18 -2.73 -3.61
CA ARG A 20 -5.72 -2.67 -3.73
C ARG A 20 -5.12 -3.33 -2.51
N THR A 21 -4.04 -4.03 -2.74
CA THR A 21 -3.20 -4.51 -1.65
C THR A 21 -2.05 -3.54 -1.43
N VAL A 22 -1.71 -3.33 -0.18
CA VAL A 22 -0.59 -2.49 0.23
C VAL A 22 0.32 -3.28 1.17
N ILE A 23 1.60 -2.97 1.15
CA ILE A 23 2.59 -3.58 2.06
C ILE A 23 3.67 -2.56 2.36
N HIS A 24 4.19 -2.57 3.57
CA HIS A 24 5.30 -1.72 3.95
C HIS A 24 6.62 -2.24 3.38
N VAL A 25 7.50 -1.32 2.92
CA VAL A 25 8.78 -1.69 2.30
C VAL A 25 9.69 -2.51 3.22
N VAL A 26 9.63 -2.26 4.53
CA VAL A 26 10.38 -3.05 5.52
C VAL A 26 9.92 -4.52 5.51
N ASP A 27 8.61 -4.79 5.38
CA ASP A 27 8.12 -6.16 5.31
C ASP A 27 8.50 -6.86 3.99
N ILE A 28 8.63 -6.12 2.89
CA ILE A 28 9.23 -6.66 1.66
C ILE A 28 10.67 -7.09 1.90
N ALA A 29 11.49 -6.22 2.53
CA ALA A 29 12.88 -6.55 2.85
C ALA A 29 12.99 -7.78 3.78
N ARG A 30 12.14 -7.82 4.82
CA ARG A 30 12.06 -8.98 5.74
C ARG A 30 11.66 -10.27 5.02
N ALA A 31 10.72 -10.20 4.08
CA ALA A 31 10.33 -11.36 3.29
C ALA A 31 11.50 -11.89 2.45
N ILE A 32 12.29 -11.01 1.83
CA ILE A 32 13.49 -11.40 1.07
C ILE A 32 14.48 -12.13 1.99
N VAL A 33 14.77 -11.58 3.17
CA VAL A 33 15.66 -12.22 4.15
C VAL A 33 15.10 -13.58 4.59
N HIS A 34 13.80 -13.64 4.91
CA HIS A 34 13.15 -14.89 5.30
C HIS A 34 13.26 -15.98 4.22
N MET A 35 13.08 -15.60 2.94
CA MET A 35 13.22 -16.56 1.83
C MET A 35 14.67 -17.02 1.64
N LEU A 36 15.65 -16.15 1.86
CA LEU A 36 17.07 -16.51 1.78
C LEU A 36 17.48 -17.47 2.93
N GLU A 37 17.01 -17.19 4.15
CA GLU A 37 17.31 -18.02 5.32
C GLU A 37 16.66 -19.41 5.26
N ASN A 38 15.54 -19.52 4.54
CA ASN A 38 14.78 -20.77 4.39
C ASN A 38 14.81 -21.27 2.93
N PHE A 39 15.86 -20.95 2.17
CA PHE A 39 15.93 -21.21 0.73
C PHE A 39 15.76 -22.69 0.39
N GLU A 40 16.36 -23.59 1.17
CA GLU A 40 16.17 -25.02 1.00
C GLU A 40 14.70 -25.40 1.25
N GLY A 41 14.00 -25.86 0.22
CA GLY A 41 12.57 -26.20 0.25
C GLY A 41 11.63 -25.09 -0.24
N LEU A 42 12.12 -23.87 -0.47
CA LEU A 42 11.34 -22.77 -1.06
C LEU A 42 11.78 -22.43 -2.49
N GLU A 43 12.86 -23.03 -2.96
CA GLU A 43 13.41 -22.83 -4.29
C GLU A 43 12.37 -23.12 -5.38
N HIS A 44 12.42 -22.37 -6.45
CA HIS A 44 11.50 -22.50 -7.59
C HIS A 44 10.01 -22.19 -7.28
N THR A 45 9.75 -21.55 -6.11
CA THR A 45 8.39 -21.22 -5.69
C THR A 45 8.16 -19.71 -5.76
N THR A 46 7.01 -19.31 -6.31
CA THR A 46 6.56 -17.91 -6.34
C THR A 46 5.61 -17.63 -5.19
N PHE A 47 5.85 -16.53 -4.47
CA PHE A 47 5.02 -16.09 -3.36
C PHE A 47 4.47 -14.69 -3.61
N ASN A 48 3.19 -14.48 -3.29
CA ASN A 48 2.67 -13.16 -2.99
C ASN A 48 3.10 -12.81 -1.57
N VAL A 49 3.67 -11.62 -1.37
CA VAL A 49 4.11 -11.16 -0.06
C VAL A 49 3.15 -10.12 0.49
N GLY A 50 2.60 -10.38 1.67
CA GLY A 50 1.61 -9.50 2.33
C GLY A 50 0.77 -10.26 3.34
N HIS A 51 -0.40 -9.69 3.64
CA HIS A 51 -1.39 -10.29 4.52
C HIS A 51 -2.80 -9.87 4.07
N GLU A 52 -3.81 -10.72 4.29
CA GLU A 52 -5.18 -10.47 3.86
C GLU A 52 -5.77 -9.19 4.46
N SER A 53 -5.36 -8.81 5.69
CA SER A 53 -5.75 -7.56 6.33
C SER A 53 -5.23 -6.29 5.63
N LEU A 54 -4.35 -6.44 4.64
CA LEU A 54 -3.79 -5.35 3.85
C LEU A 54 -4.45 -5.20 2.47
N ASN A 55 -5.55 -5.92 2.22
CA ASN A 55 -6.41 -5.72 1.07
C ASN A 55 -7.49 -4.66 1.41
N PHE A 56 -7.43 -3.50 0.78
CA PHE A 56 -8.31 -2.36 1.04
C PHE A 56 -9.00 -1.89 -0.23
N THR A 57 -10.21 -1.33 -0.10
CA THR A 57 -10.77 -0.51 -1.18
C THR A 57 -10.02 0.83 -1.28
N LYS A 58 -10.12 1.49 -2.43
CA LYS A 58 -9.59 2.86 -2.55
C LYS A 58 -10.24 3.81 -1.53
N GLU A 59 -11.53 3.63 -1.26
CA GLU A 59 -12.27 4.42 -0.26
C GLU A 59 -11.71 4.19 1.14
N ASP A 60 -11.41 2.95 1.53
CA ASP A 60 -10.81 2.63 2.82
C ASP A 60 -9.45 3.33 3.00
N ILE A 61 -8.58 3.23 1.98
CA ILE A 61 -7.27 3.89 1.99
C ILE A 61 -7.42 5.41 2.15
N VAL A 62 -8.34 6.03 1.39
CA VAL A 62 -8.59 7.47 1.48
C VAL A 62 -9.08 7.87 2.86
N ASN A 63 -10.01 7.09 3.45
CA ASN A 63 -10.53 7.37 4.79
C ASN A 63 -9.45 7.24 5.87
N LEU A 64 -8.52 6.30 5.73
CA LEU A 64 -7.37 6.18 6.63
C LEU A 64 -6.42 7.38 6.50
N ILE A 65 -6.14 7.86 5.29
CA ILE A 65 -5.31 9.05 5.08
C ILE A 65 -5.98 10.29 5.66
N LYS A 66 -7.29 10.45 5.50
CA LYS A 66 -8.06 11.59 6.05
C LYS A 66 -8.00 11.71 7.56
N LYS A 67 -7.74 10.65 8.29
CA LYS A 67 -7.51 10.72 9.75
C LYS A 67 -6.24 11.49 10.11
N ARG A 68 -5.30 11.66 9.17
CA ARG A 68 -3.96 12.22 9.39
C ARG A 68 -3.70 13.51 8.62
N VAL A 69 -4.34 13.66 7.47
CA VAL A 69 -4.17 14.79 6.56
C VAL A 69 -5.54 15.35 6.22
N ASP A 70 -5.71 16.67 6.36
CA ASP A 70 -6.95 17.35 6.00
C ASP A 70 -6.93 17.70 4.50
N PHE A 71 -7.87 17.14 3.72
CA PHE A 71 -8.05 17.40 2.30
C PHE A 71 -9.47 17.06 1.83
N LEU A 72 -9.88 17.67 0.72
CA LEU A 72 -11.15 17.39 0.08
C LEU A 72 -11.08 16.12 -0.78
N VAL A 73 -12.15 15.34 -0.79
CA VAL A 73 -12.26 14.14 -1.62
C VAL A 73 -13.49 14.22 -2.49
N TYR A 74 -13.30 14.00 -3.78
CA TYR A 74 -14.37 13.89 -4.77
C TYR A 74 -14.37 12.44 -5.30
N TYR A 75 -15.45 11.73 -5.00
CA TYR A 75 -15.70 10.42 -5.61
C TYR A 75 -16.40 10.63 -6.95
N ALA A 76 -15.67 10.41 -8.03
CA ALA A 76 -16.19 10.67 -9.37
C ALA A 76 -17.12 9.54 -9.82
N GLU A 77 -18.32 9.91 -10.25
CA GLU A 77 -19.32 9.00 -10.84
C GLU A 77 -19.05 8.74 -12.33
N PHE A 78 -18.32 9.67 -12.99
CA PHE A 78 -17.97 9.61 -14.41
C PHE A 78 -16.46 9.70 -14.59
N GLY A 79 -15.98 9.04 -15.62
CA GLY A 79 -14.56 8.86 -15.86
C GLY A 79 -14.07 7.49 -15.42
N LYS A 80 -12.81 7.23 -15.63
CA LYS A 80 -12.17 5.95 -15.28
C LYS A 80 -10.76 6.22 -14.77
N ASP A 81 -10.34 5.40 -13.81
CA ASP A 81 -8.92 5.24 -13.51
C ASP A 81 -8.24 4.54 -14.70
N GLU A 82 -7.00 4.91 -15.02
CA GLU A 82 -6.21 4.17 -16.00
C GLU A 82 -5.96 2.72 -15.53
N ASP A 83 -5.83 2.55 -14.20
CA ASP A 83 -5.69 1.22 -13.59
C ASP A 83 -7.07 0.63 -13.25
N GLN A 84 -7.61 -0.16 -14.15
CA GLN A 84 -8.92 -0.83 -14.03
C GLN A 84 -8.87 -2.14 -13.23
N ARG A 85 -7.75 -2.48 -12.59
CA ARG A 85 -7.63 -3.71 -11.81
C ARG A 85 -8.46 -3.61 -10.54
N ASP A 86 -9.26 -4.63 -10.29
CA ASP A 86 -9.95 -4.89 -9.02
C ASP A 86 -9.61 -6.31 -8.59
N TYR A 87 -8.84 -6.46 -7.54
CA TYR A 87 -8.35 -7.77 -7.10
C TYR A 87 -8.13 -7.81 -5.58
N GLU A 88 -8.20 -9.00 -5.08
CA GLU A 88 -7.80 -9.39 -3.73
C GLU A 88 -6.70 -10.44 -3.83
N VAL A 89 -5.67 -10.31 -3.02
CA VAL A 89 -4.51 -11.20 -3.07
C VAL A 89 -4.60 -12.20 -1.92
N ASP A 90 -4.38 -13.46 -2.25
CA ASP A 90 -4.21 -14.55 -1.28
C ASP A 90 -2.73 -14.69 -0.89
N TYR A 91 -2.48 -14.70 0.40
CA TYR A 91 -1.16 -14.80 1.00
C TYR A 91 -0.93 -16.10 1.78
N SER A 92 -1.83 -17.07 1.65
CA SER A 92 -1.76 -18.35 2.37
C SER A 92 -0.42 -19.07 2.17
N ARG A 93 0.15 -19.01 0.97
CA ARG A 93 1.42 -19.67 0.65
C ARG A 93 2.61 -19.08 1.39
N VAL A 94 2.74 -17.74 1.44
CA VAL A 94 3.85 -17.12 2.18
C VAL A 94 3.69 -17.33 3.68
N ARG A 95 2.47 -17.24 4.20
CA ARG A 95 2.18 -17.51 5.60
C ARG A 95 2.50 -18.95 6.01
N ALA A 96 2.28 -19.91 5.13
CA ALA A 96 2.66 -21.30 5.38
C ALA A 96 4.17 -21.52 5.57
N THR A 97 5.02 -20.57 5.14
CA THR A 97 6.47 -20.58 5.40
C THR A 97 6.84 -20.05 6.79
N GLY A 98 5.87 -19.54 7.56
CA GLY A 98 6.10 -18.88 8.84
C GLY A 98 6.39 -17.37 8.72
N PHE A 99 6.33 -16.79 7.52
CA PHE A 99 6.47 -15.35 7.36
C PHE A 99 5.19 -14.62 7.78
N GLU A 100 5.34 -13.56 8.56
CA GLU A 100 4.27 -12.65 8.96
C GLU A 100 4.70 -11.18 8.75
N VAL A 101 3.75 -10.36 8.28
CA VAL A 101 3.95 -8.91 8.20
C VAL A 101 4.00 -8.30 9.60
N SER A 102 4.77 -7.24 9.78
CA SER A 102 4.95 -6.58 11.08
C SER A 102 4.44 -5.14 11.10
N VAL A 103 4.22 -4.53 9.94
CA VAL A 103 3.77 -3.14 9.82
C VAL A 103 2.35 -3.13 9.28
N ASP A 104 1.41 -2.63 10.07
CA ASP A 104 0.05 -2.41 9.59
C ASP A 104 -0.06 -1.09 8.80
N ILE A 105 -1.22 -0.86 8.19
CA ILE A 105 -1.43 0.33 7.36
C ILE A 105 -1.41 1.63 8.18
N GLU A 106 -1.87 1.62 9.43
CA GLU A 106 -1.89 2.81 10.29
C GLU A 106 -0.46 3.24 10.65
N MET A 107 0.43 2.28 10.96
CA MET A 107 1.86 2.53 11.20
C MET A 107 2.55 3.06 9.93
N GLY A 108 2.32 2.41 8.78
CA GLY A 108 2.91 2.84 7.51
C GLY A 108 2.45 4.22 7.06
N LEU A 109 1.16 4.56 7.25
CA LEU A 109 0.64 5.90 6.97
C LEU A 109 1.19 6.95 7.94
N ALA A 110 1.41 6.60 9.22
CA ALA A 110 2.04 7.51 10.19
C ALA A 110 3.46 7.87 9.74
N GLU A 111 4.27 6.87 9.42
CA GLU A 111 5.64 7.07 8.94
C GLU A 111 5.67 7.90 7.64
N LEU A 112 4.82 7.53 6.66
CA LEU A 112 4.74 8.23 5.39
C LEU A 112 4.34 9.71 5.57
N THR A 113 3.34 10.00 6.39
CA THR A 113 2.89 11.39 6.60
C THR A 113 3.92 12.24 7.34
N GLU A 114 4.64 11.69 8.31
CA GLU A 114 5.75 12.39 8.94
C GLU A 114 6.93 12.60 7.98
N GLY A 115 7.26 11.59 7.17
CA GLY A 115 8.28 11.73 6.12
C GLY A 115 7.94 12.85 5.11
N LEU A 116 6.67 12.96 4.69
CA LEU A 116 6.24 14.01 3.77
C LEU A 116 6.37 15.44 4.34
N LYS A 117 6.34 15.61 5.66
CA LYS A 117 6.56 16.91 6.32
C LYS A 117 8.04 17.32 6.31
N LEU A 118 8.93 16.35 6.28
CA LEU A 118 10.38 16.57 6.41
C LEU A 118 11.10 16.65 5.06
N LEU A 119 10.55 16.05 4.02
CA LEU A 119 11.20 15.91 2.72
C LEU A 119 10.71 16.96 1.72
N GLU A 120 11.64 17.71 1.14
CA GLU A 120 11.39 18.49 -0.08
C GLU A 120 11.41 17.55 -1.29
N ILE A 121 10.27 16.98 -1.64
CA ILE A 121 10.16 16.08 -2.78
C ILE A 121 9.97 16.90 -4.06
N ARG A 122 11.03 17.00 -4.87
CA ARG A 122 10.99 17.73 -6.15
C ARG A 122 10.23 16.99 -7.25
N ASN A 123 10.33 15.67 -7.27
CA ASN A 123 9.61 14.80 -8.21
C ASN A 123 9.04 13.59 -7.46
N PRO A 124 7.74 13.60 -7.11
CA PRO A 124 7.14 12.52 -6.33
C PRO A 124 6.98 11.21 -7.11
N TYR A 125 7.17 11.23 -8.42
CA TYR A 125 7.08 10.07 -9.32
C TYR A 125 8.44 9.61 -9.85
N GLY A 126 9.51 10.28 -9.46
CA GLY A 126 10.87 9.92 -9.82
C GLY A 126 11.50 8.99 -8.77
N ASN A 127 12.27 8.00 -9.24
CA ASN A 127 13.21 7.32 -8.36
C ASN A 127 14.39 8.27 -8.10
N VAL A 128 14.71 8.47 -6.84
CA VAL A 128 15.85 9.30 -6.42
C VAL A 128 17.13 8.50 -6.61
#